data_8180b46f195b64bfbb2912ee9f305239
#
_entry.id   8180b46f195b64bfbb2912ee9f305239
#
_cell.length_a   1.000
_cell.length_b   1.000
_cell.length_c   1.000
_cell.angle_alpha   90.00
_cell.angle_beta   90.00
_cell.angle_gamma   90.00
#
_symmetry.space_group_name_H-M   'P 1'
#
loop_
_entity.id
_entity.type
_entity.pdbx_description
1 polymer ?
#
loop_
_entity_poly.entity_id
_entity_poly.type
_entity_poly.pdbx_seq_one_letter_code
_entity_poly.pdbx_strand_id
1 'polypeptide(L)'
;MKKKELIERLVSEIESGKVKTLGIYGHGASGKSTFAQELYQALDYTTVNLLETDPYITSERHLVVPKQAPDQKVTACLSVAHELASLQRDILALQAGMDVLTIEEPWKASEILSGSKPILIVEGMSVGFLPKELFDKTICFYTNEETELKRRLARDTTVRNGDASFILASQQMRREQYLQYYKETESKADILINQSNNKFQIKTNII
;
A
#
# COMPACT_ATOMS: atom_id res chain seq x y z
N MET A 1 -16.31 -7.42 13.01
CA MET A 1 -15.12 -6.91 13.73
C MET A 1 -14.93 -5.45 13.37
N LYS A 2 -14.75 -4.60 14.36
CA LYS A 2 -14.47 -3.17 14.16
C LYS A 2 -12.98 -2.94 13.86
N LYS A 3 -12.63 -1.77 13.32
CA LYS A 3 -11.22 -1.42 13.01
C LYS A 3 -10.31 -1.58 14.25
N LYS A 4 -10.75 -1.07 15.41
CA LYS A 4 -9.99 -1.16 16.66
C LYS A 4 -9.71 -2.61 17.06
N GLU A 5 -10.71 -3.47 17.00
CA GLU A 5 -10.57 -4.90 17.31
C GLU A 5 -9.57 -5.62 16.38
N LEU A 6 -9.53 -5.21 15.08
CA LEU A 6 -8.53 -5.74 14.15
C LEU A 6 -7.12 -5.29 14.52
N ILE A 7 -6.93 -4.01 14.87
CA ILE A 7 -5.62 -3.50 15.31
C ILE A 7 -5.15 -4.23 16.56
N GLU A 8 -5.99 -4.35 17.59
CA GLU A 8 -5.67 -5.08 18.83
C GLU A 8 -5.27 -6.55 18.56
N ARG A 9 -5.98 -7.21 17.66
CA ARG A 9 -5.65 -8.58 17.25
C ARG A 9 -4.31 -8.65 16.52
N LEU A 10 -4.03 -7.74 15.59
CA LEU A 10 -2.76 -7.69 14.86
C LEU A 10 -1.58 -7.39 15.80
N VAL A 11 -1.74 -6.46 16.74
CA VAL A 11 -0.74 -6.19 17.78
C VAL A 11 -0.43 -7.48 18.56
N SER A 12 -1.44 -8.20 19.02
CA SER A 12 -1.24 -9.48 19.73
C SER A 12 -0.56 -10.54 18.87
N GLU A 13 -0.91 -10.67 17.57
CA GLU A 13 -0.26 -11.61 16.65
C GLU A 13 1.21 -11.23 16.38
N ILE A 14 1.52 -9.94 16.31
CA ILE A 14 2.88 -9.41 16.12
C ILE A 14 3.71 -9.61 17.38
N GLU A 15 3.22 -9.21 18.54
CA GLU A 15 3.93 -9.34 19.82
C GLU A 15 4.18 -10.80 20.21
N SER A 16 3.29 -11.71 19.81
CA SER A 16 3.51 -13.16 20.00
C SER A 16 4.52 -13.79 19.00
N GLY A 17 5.03 -12.99 18.04
CA GLY A 17 5.97 -13.44 17.01
C GLY A 17 5.33 -14.28 15.89
N LYS A 18 3.99 -14.36 15.84
CA LYS A 18 3.25 -15.06 14.80
C LYS A 18 3.29 -14.32 13.46
N VAL A 19 3.38 -13.00 13.49
CA VAL A 19 3.50 -12.11 12.33
C VAL A 19 4.74 -11.24 12.53
N LYS A 20 5.74 -11.39 11.69
CA LYS A 20 6.96 -10.57 11.67
C LYS A 20 6.98 -9.61 10.49
N THR A 21 6.48 -10.06 9.34
CA THR A 21 6.36 -9.22 8.13
C THR A 21 4.91 -9.11 7.71
N LEU A 22 4.38 -7.89 7.77
CA LEU A 22 2.99 -7.59 7.42
C LEU A 22 2.95 -6.72 6.16
N GLY A 23 2.24 -7.18 5.12
CA GLY A 23 1.95 -6.40 3.92
C GLY A 23 0.58 -5.71 4.01
N ILE A 24 0.54 -4.39 3.81
CA ILE A 24 -0.70 -3.59 3.79
C ILE A 24 -0.80 -2.88 2.44
N TYR A 25 -1.81 -3.20 1.64
CA TYR A 25 -1.92 -2.66 0.30
C TYR A 25 -3.36 -2.32 -0.11
N GLY A 26 -3.50 -1.77 -1.31
CA GLY A 26 -4.75 -1.34 -1.90
C GLY A 26 -4.57 -0.11 -2.77
N HIS A 27 -5.58 0.22 -3.54
CA HIS A 27 -5.52 1.37 -4.45
C HIS A 27 -5.42 2.72 -3.72
N GLY A 28 -5.15 3.79 -4.47
CA GLY A 28 -5.06 5.14 -3.92
C GLY A 28 -6.34 5.55 -3.17
N ALA A 29 -6.20 6.22 -2.03
CA ALA A 29 -7.30 6.67 -1.17
C ALA A 29 -8.19 5.55 -0.57
N SER A 30 -7.75 4.29 -0.58
CA SER A 30 -8.47 3.16 0.02
C SER A 30 -8.45 3.16 1.56
N GLY A 31 -7.55 3.95 2.19
CA GLY A 31 -7.42 4.03 3.65
C GLY A 31 -6.30 3.17 4.26
N LYS A 32 -5.50 2.49 3.44
CA LYS A 32 -4.38 1.65 3.85
C LYS A 32 -3.35 2.39 4.70
N SER A 33 -2.89 3.57 4.26
CA SER A 33 -1.84 4.34 4.95
C SER A 33 -2.29 4.82 6.34
N THR A 34 -3.55 5.27 6.47
CA THR A 34 -4.12 5.63 7.77
C THR A 34 -4.15 4.43 8.72
N PHE A 35 -4.54 3.25 8.21
CA PHE A 35 -4.56 2.04 9.01
C PHE A 35 -3.14 1.58 9.40
N ALA A 36 -2.19 1.62 8.47
CA ALA A 36 -0.80 1.26 8.74
C ALA A 36 -0.17 2.16 9.81
N GLN A 37 -0.42 3.47 9.75
CA GLN A 37 0.05 4.42 10.75
C GLN A 37 -0.59 4.18 12.14
N GLU A 38 -1.90 3.92 12.20
CA GLU A 38 -2.57 3.60 13.46
C GLU A 38 -2.02 2.30 14.08
N LEU A 39 -1.76 1.27 13.25
CA LEU A 39 -1.13 0.03 13.72
C LEU A 39 0.31 0.25 14.18
N TYR A 40 1.11 1.00 13.39
CA TYR A 40 2.48 1.35 13.76
C TYR A 40 2.55 2.10 15.08
N GLN A 41 1.64 3.05 15.34
CA GLN A 41 1.54 3.80 16.58
C GLN A 41 1.08 2.94 17.77
N ALA A 42 0.39 1.83 17.52
CA ALA A 42 -0.04 0.89 18.56
C ALA A 42 1.05 -0.11 18.95
N LEU A 43 2.16 -0.18 18.20
CA LEU A 43 3.31 -1.05 18.45
C LEU A 43 4.47 -0.27 19.08
N ASP A 44 5.42 -0.98 19.70
CA ASP A 44 6.67 -0.38 20.16
C ASP A 44 7.56 -0.02 18.95
N TYR A 45 7.74 1.28 18.71
CA TYR A 45 8.55 1.82 17.63
C TYR A 45 10.03 1.36 17.64
N THR A 46 10.52 0.88 18.78
CA THR A 46 11.89 0.35 18.90
C THR A 46 12.03 -1.04 18.27
N THR A 47 10.91 -1.74 18.05
CA THR A 47 10.87 -3.11 17.53
C THR A 47 10.30 -3.22 16.11
N VAL A 48 9.75 -2.14 15.55
CA VAL A 48 9.04 -2.18 14.27
C VAL A 48 9.62 -1.19 13.26
N ASN A 49 9.78 -1.64 12.01
CA ASN A 49 10.01 -0.78 10.84
C ASN A 49 8.69 -0.59 10.08
N LEU A 50 8.49 0.60 9.54
CA LEU A 50 7.44 0.89 8.54
C LEU A 50 8.11 1.28 7.22
N LEU A 51 8.04 0.40 6.22
CA LEU A 51 8.54 0.63 4.87
C LEU A 51 7.36 1.05 3.98
N GLU A 52 7.35 2.33 3.59
CA GLU A 52 6.39 2.88 2.64
C GLU A 52 6.86 2.59 1.20
N THR A 53 5.94 2.17 0.33
CA THR A 53 6.32 1.76 -1.03
C THR A 53 6.05 2.80 -2.11
N ASP A 54 5.51 3.96 -1.78
CA ASP A 54 5.31 5.05 -2.76
C ASP A 54 6.61 5.47 -3.45
N PRO A 55 7.81 5.52 -2.76
CA PRO A 55 9.09 5.81 -3.40
C PRO A 55 9.55 4.79 -4.46
N TYR A 56 8.98 3.58 -4.45
CA TYR A 56 9.25 2.56 -5.47
C TYR A 56 8.31 2.65 -6.68
N ILE A 57 7.46 3.68 -6.75
CA ILE A 57 6.61 3.94 -7.91
C ILE A 57 7.32 4.93 -8.82
N THR A 58 7.67 4.51 -10.04
CA THR A 58 8.35 5.35 -11.03
C THR A 58 7.61 6.67 -11.26
N SER A 59 8.26 7.80 -11.04
CA SER A 59 7.67 9.13 -11.22
C SER A 59 7.27 9.38 -12.69
N GLU A 60 8.12 8.96 -13.63
CA GLU A 60 7.94 9.13 -15.07
C GLU A 60 7.07 8.04 -15.73
N ARG A 61 6.31 7.26 -14.93
CA ARG A 61 5.43 6.19 -15.43
C ARG A 61 4.43 6.63 -16.50
N HIS A 62 4.09 7.90 -16.50
CA HIS A 62 3.19 8.47 -17.51
C HIS A 62 3.79 8.49 -18.92
N LEU A 63 5.11 8.33 -19.05
CA LEU A 63 5.80 8.21 -20.33
C LEU A 63 5.79 6.76 -20.85
N VAL A 64 5.49 5.79 -20.01
CA VAL A 64 5.39 4.39 -20.40
C VAL A 64 4.01 4.16 -21.04
N VAL A 65 4.00 3.61 -22.24
CA VAL A 65 2.78 3.28 -22.96
C VAL A 65 2.58 1.77 -22.90
N PRO A 66 1.49 1.28 -22.30
CA PRO A 66 1.25 -0.16 -22.24
C PRO A 66 0.92 -0.69 -23.62
N LYS A 67 1.49 -1.86 -24.00
CA LYS A 67 1.22 -2.48 -25.31
C LYS A 67 -0.26 -2.79 -25.54
N GLN A 68 -0.97 -3.09 -24.46
CA GLN A 68 -2.40 -3.45 -24.49
C GLN A 68 -3.33 -2.23 -24.62
N ALA A 69 -2.83 -1.03 -24.33
CA ALA A 69 -3.61 0.21 -24.34
C ALA A 69 -2.72 1.40 -24.76
N PRO A 70 -2.35 1.50 -26.05
CA PRO A 70 -1.37 2.48 -26.53
C PRO A 70 -1.81 3.94 -26.34
N ASP A 71 -3.09 4.18 -26.19
CA ASP A 71 -3.67 5.52 -26.00
C ASP A 71 -3.82 5.89 -24.51
N GLN A 72 -3.46 4.99 -23.61
CA GLN A 72 -3.59 5.20 -22.16
C GLN A 72 -2.23 5.42 -21.52
N LYS A 73 -2.18 6.37 -20.58
CA LYS A 73 -1.02 6.59 -19.70
C LYS A 73 -1.00 5.54 -18.60
N VAL A 74 0.19 5.01 -18.27
CA VAL A 74 0.39 4.11 -17.14
C VAL A 74 0.12 4.82 -15.83
N THR A 75 -0.71 4.21 -14.98
CA THR A 75 -0.89 4.62 -13.59
C THR A 75 -0.23 3.61 -12.63
N ALA A 76 -0.23 3.91 -11.34
CA ALA A 76 0.26 2.97 -10.33
C ALA A 76 -0.58 1.68 -10.19
N CYS A 77 -1.64 1.50 -11.00
CA CYS A 77 -2.39 0.25 -11.06
C CYS A 77 -1.72 -0.83 -11.92
N LEU A 78 -0.65 -0.50 -12.64
CA LEU A 78 0.12 -1.44 -13.46
C LEU A 78 1.46 -1.77 -12.78
N SER A 79 1.84 -3.04 -12.78
CA SER A 79 3.10 -3.49 -12.18
C SER A 79 4.34 -2.86 -12.81
N VAL A 80 4.28 -2.52 -14.10
CA VAL A 80 5.40 -1.85 -14.81
C VAL A 80 5.70 -0.44 -14.28
N ALA A 81 4.80 0.14 -13.48
CA ALA A 81 5.01 1.44 -12.82
C ALA A 81 5.85 1.34 -11.53
N HIS A 82 6.30 0.15 -11.16
CA HIS A 82 6.92 -0.09 -9.87
C HIS A 82 8.29 -0.74 -9.99
N GLU A 83 9.23 -0.28 -9.17
CA GLU A 83 10.57 -0.85 -9.00
C GLU A 83 10.51 -2.07 -8.06
N LEU A 84 9.77 -3.13 -8.48
CA LEU A 84 9.47 -4.28 -7.64
C LEU A 84 10.71 -5.07 -7.21
N ALA A 85 11.72 -5.17 -8.06
CA ALA A 85 12.97 -5.86 -7.72
C ALA A 85 13.74 -5.13 -6.60
N SER A 86 13.78 -3.80 -6.64
CA SER A 86 14.41 -2.98 -5.59
C SER A 86 13.64 -3.10 -4.27
N LEU A 87 12.31 -3.02 -4.32
CA LEU A 87 11.48 -3.18 -3.13
C LEU A 87 11.64 -4.58 -2.50
N GLN A 88 11.62 -5.64 -3.32
CA GLN A 88 11.84 -7.00 -2.84
C GLN A 88 13.22 -7.18 -2.21
N ARG A 89 14.28 -6.63 -2.82
CA ARG A 89 15.64 -6.62 -2.26
C ARG A 89 15.65 -6.00 -0.86
N ASP A 90 15.00 -4.85 -0.70
CA ASP A 90 15.02 -4.11 0.57
C ASP A 90 14.22 -4.81 1.67
N ILE A 91 13.09 -5.43 1.31
CA ILE A 91 12.34 -6.29 2.24
C ILE A 91 13.21 -7.47 2.71
N LEU A 92 13.85 -8.18 1.78
CA LEU A 92 14.69 -9.33 2.10
C LEU A 92 15.93 -8.92 2.92
N ALA A 93 16.52 -7.75 2.66
CA ALA A 93 17.63 -7.21 3.45
C ALA A 93 17.22 -6.97 4.91
N LEU A 94 16.07 -6.31 5.14
CA LEU A 94 15.55 -6.10 6.49
C LEU A 94 15.23 -7.42 7.20
N GLN A 95 14.62 -8.38 6.51
CA GLN A 95 14.34 -9.71 7.06
C GLN A 95 15.61 -10.49 7.41
N ALA A 96 16.72 -10.24 6.70
CA ALA A 96 18.03 -10.82 6.96
C ALA A 96 18.84 -10.07 8.03
N GLY A 97 18.27 -9.04 8.67
CA GLY A 97 18.93 -8.26 9.71
C GLY A 97 19.87 -7.16 9.18
N MET A 98 19.77 -6.79 7.90
CA MET A 98 20.55 -5.71 7.31
C MET A 98 19.79 -4.39 7.33
N ASP A 99 20.49 -3.29 7.62
CA ASP A 99 19.93 -1.96 7.54
C ASP A 99 19.67 -1.56 6.08
N VAL A 100 18.59 -0.80 5.87
CA VAL A 100 18.20 -0.28 4.55
C VAL A 100 18.05 1.23 4.62
N LEU A 101 18.70 1.95 3.70
CA LEU A 101 18.44 3.37 3.49
C LEU A 101 17.22 3.51 2.55
N THR A 102 16.18 4.20 3.01
CA THR A 102 14.98 4.45 2.20
C THR A 102 15.27 5.42 1.05
N ILE A 103 14.49 5.34 -0.01
CA ILE A 103 14.58 6.25 -1.15
C ILE A 103 14.10 7.64 -0.72
N GLU A 104 14.91 8.67 -1.01
CA GLU A 104 14.54 10.06 -0.78
C GLU A 104 13.47 10.51 -1.79
N GLU A 105 12.50 11.27 -1.29
CA GLU A 105 11.44 11.90 -2.07
C GLU A 105 11.41 13.40 -1.78
N PRO A 106 10.89 14.26 -2.67
CA PRO A 106 10.86 15.71 -2.46
C PRO A 106 10.12 16.15 -1.18
N TRP A 107 9.29 15.28 -0.63
CA TRP A 107 8.51 15.54 0.59
C TRP A 107 8.95 14.71 1.80
N LYS A 108 9.91 13.80 1.64
CA LYS A 108 10.40 12.91 2.72
C LYS A 108 11.88 12.61 2.51
N ALA A 109 12.71 13.05 3.46
CA ALA A 109 14.14 12.69 3.47
C ALA A 109 14.33 11.18 3.64
N SER A 110 15.45 10.66 3.13
CA SER A 110 15.85 9.28 3.37
C SER A 110 16.09 9.03 4.86
N GLU A 111 15.73 7.85 5.32
CA GLU A 111 15.94 7.38 6.70
C GLU A 111 16.52 5.95 6.69
N ILE A 112 17.22 5.59 7.76
CA ILE A 112 17.71 4.22 7.93
C ILE A 112 16.64 3.40 8.66
N LEU A 113 16.15 2.34 8.00
CA LEU A 113 15.38 1.29 8.63
C LEU A 113 16.36 0.24 9.16
N SER A 114 16.27 -0.06 10.45
CA SER A 114 17.24 -0.95 11.08
C SER A 114 16.85 -2.42 10.94
N GLY A 115 17.75 -3.23 10.40
CA GLY A 115 17.60 -4.68 10.34
C GLY A 115 17.58 -5.36 11.71
N SER A 116 17.98 -4.67 12.79
CA SER A 116 17.88 -5.20 14.16
C SER A 116 16.44 -5.23 14.69
N LYS A 117 15.51 -4.49 14.08
CA LYS A 117 14.10 -4.51 14.45
C LYS A 117 13.40 -5.75 13.88
N PRO A 118 12.81 -6.60 14.75
CA PRO A 118 12.29 -7.89 14.33
C PRO A 118 10.99 -7.83 13.52
N ILE A 119 10.33 -6.67 13.47
CA ILE A 119 9.00 -6.50 12.86
C ILE A 119 9.11 -5.53 11.68
N LEU A 120 8.51 -5.91 10.56
CA LEU A 120 8.45 -5.12 9.33
C LEU A 120 7.00 -4.98 8.86
N ILE A 121 6.51 -3.74 8.82
CA ILE A 121 5.27 -3.38 8.12
C ILE A 121 5.66 -2.78 6.77
N VAL A 122 5.15 -3.35 5.68
CA VAL A 122 5.34 -2.82 4.32
C VAL A 122 4.00 -2.28 3.83
N GLU A 123 3.93 -0.98 3.53
CA GLU A 123 2.70 -0.32 3.16
C GLU A 123 2.78 0.34 1.78
N GLY A 124 1.81 0.07 0.94
CA GLY A 124 1.59 0.75 -0.34
C GLY A 124 1.10 -0.15 -1.47
N MET A 125 0.87 0.46 -2.64
CA MET A 125 0.31 -0.28 -3.79
C MET A 125 1.23 -1.39 -4.29
N SER A 126 2.54 -1.17 -4.25
CA SER A 126 3.54 -2.12 -4.78
C SER A 126 3.48 -3.49 -4.10
N VAL A 127 3.06 -3.55 -2.83
CA VAL A 127 2.90 -4.80 -2.07
C VAL A 127 1.96 -5.80 -2.78
N GLY A 128 0.88 -5.31 -3.42
CA GLY A 128 -0.06 -6.16 -4.14
C GLY A 128 0.53 -6.89 -5.36
N PHE A 129 1.68 -6.43 -5.87
CA PHE A 129 2.39 -7.05 -7.00
C PHE A 129 3.52 -7.98 -6.57
N LEU A 130 3.90 -7.96 -5.28
CA LEU A 130 4.97 -8.81 -4.76
C LEU A 130 4.47 -10.25 -4.51
N PRO A 131 5.39 -11.22 -4.49
CA PRO A 131 5.09 -12.58 -4.04
C PRO A 131 4.55 -12.58 -2.61
N LYS A 132 3.45 -13.31 -2.39
CA LYS A 132 2.80 -13.38 -1.08
C LYS A 132 3.71 -13.99 0.00
N GLU A 133 4.60 -14.84 -0.40
CA GLU A 133 5.56 -15.58 0.44
C GLU A 133 6.56 -14.67 1.16
N LEU A 134 6.67 -13.40 0.75
CA LEU A 134 7.46 -12.39 1.45
C LEU A 134 6.80 -11.92 2.76
N PHE A 135 5.54 -12.26 2.98
CA PHE A 135 4.73 -11.75 4.08
C PHE A 135 4.11 -12.89 4.89
N ASP A 136 4.18 -12.80 6.22
CA ASP A 136 3.46 -13.73 7.10
C ASP A 136 1.95 -13.48 7.05
N LYS A 137 1.57 -12.22 6.79
CA LYS A 137 0.17 -11.80 6.64
C LYS A 137 0.05 -10.61 5.70
N THR A 138 -1.07 -10.59 4.96
CA THR A 138 -1.38 -9.50 4.02
C THR A 138 -2.79 -8.95 4.25
N ILE A 139 -2.92 -7.63 4.12
CA ILE A 139 -4.20 -6.92 4.25
C ILE A 139 -4.41 -6.03 3.04
N CYS A 140 -5.51 -6.25 2.32
CA CYS A 140 -5.87 -5.43 1.18
C CYS A 140 -7.06 -4.51 1.51
N PHE A 141 -6.92 -3.24 1.15
CA PHE A 141 -7.94 -2.21 1.28
C PHE A 141 -8.51 -1.83 -0.07
N TYR A 142 -9.83 -1.76 -0.17
CA TYR A 142 -10.49 -1.22 -1.36
C TYR A 142 -11.70 -0.35 -1.01
N THR A 143 -12.12 0.46 -1.98
CA THR A 143 -13.34 1.26 -1.93
C THR A 143 -14.08 1.20 -3.26
N ASN A 144 -15.34 1.61 -3.25
CA ASN A 144 -16.05 1.93 -4.49
C ASN A 144 -15.50 3.24 -5.10
N GLU A 145 -15.83 3.45 -6.35
CA GLU A 145 -15.35 4.58 -7.15
C GLU A 145 -15.71 5.95 -6.54
N GLU A 146 -16.94 6.11 -6.08
CA GLU A 146 -17.42 7.35 -5.49
C GLU A 146 -16.60 7.74 -4.24
N THR A 147 -16.34 6.77 -3.35
CA THR A 147 -15.52 6.99 -2.16
C THR A 147 -14.08 7.31 -2.50
N GLU A 148 -13.51 6.60 -3.49
CA GLU A 148 -12.16 6.86 -3.98
C GLU A 148 -12.04 8.29 -4.50
N LEU A 149 -12.92 8.70 -5.41
CA LEU A 149 -12.91 10.03 -6.02
C LEU A 149 -13.04 11.13 -4.95
N LYS A 150 -14.02 10.99 -4.06
CA LYS A 150 -14.26 11.97 -2.97
C LYS A 150 -13.02 12.13 -2.08
N ARG A 151 -12.40 11.04 -1.68
CA ARG A 151 -11.20 11.07 -0.84
C ARG A 151 -9.98 11.61 -1.57
N ARG A 152 -9.82 11.25 -2.85
CA ARG A 152 -8.74 11.80 -3.68
C ARG A 152 -8.89 13.28 -3.89
N LEU A 153 -10.07 13.78 -4.26
CA LEU A 153 -10.31 15.22 -4.38
C LEU A 153 -9.94 15.92 -3.08
N ALA A 154 -10.46 15.48 -1.94
CA ALA A 154 -10.15 16.09 -0.65
C ALA A 154 -8.64 16.10 -0.35
N ARG A 155 -7.94 14.96 -0.49
CA ARG A 155 -6.51 14.86 -0.19
C ARG A 155 -5.64 15.62 -1.17
N ASP A 156 -5.86 15.41 -2.48
CA ASP A 156 -4.93 15.87 -3.50
C ASP A 156 -5.07 17.39 -3.72
N THR A 157 -6.25 17.99 -3.49
CA THR A 157 -6.41 19.44 -3.56
C THR A 157 -5.91 20.16 -2.30
N THR A 158 -6.05 19.57 -1.11
CA THR A 158 -5.66 20.24 0.15
C THR A 158 -4.22 19.97 0.57
N VAL A 159 -3.72 18.76 0.34
CA VAL A 159 -2.38 18.34 0.82
C VAL A 159 -1.33 18.40 -0.29
N ARG A 160 -1.71 18.08 -1.53
CA ARG A 160 -0.78 17.96 -2.66
C ARG A 160 -0.86 19.13 -3.65
N ASN A 161 -1.69 20.15 -3.38
CA ASN A 161 -1.95 21.30 -4.26
C ASN A 161 -2.30 20.87 -5.71
N GLY A 162 -2.96 19.73 -5.87
CA GLY A 162 -3.33 19.17 -7.16
C GLY A 162 -4.54 19.88 -7.77
N ASP A 163 -4.59 19.93 -9.10
CA ASP A 163 -5.72 20.47 -9.84
C ASP A 163 -6.91 19.52 -9.82
N ALA A 164 -8.05 19.97 -9.32
CA ALA A 164 -9.29 19.20 -9.25
C ALA A 164 -9.77 18.77 -10.65
N SER A 165 -9.59 19.60 -11.68
CA SER A 165 -9.98 19.26 -13.06
C SER A 165 -9.17 18.08 -13.60
N PHE A 166 -7.87 18.03 -13.32
CA PHE A 166 -7.01 16.91 -13.69
C PHE A 166 -7.38 15.62 -12.95
N ILE A 167 -7.73 15.72 -11.66
CA ILE A 167 -8.17 14.58 -10.87
C ILE A 167 -9.43 13.98 -11.46
N LEU A 168 -10.42 14.81 -11.79
CA LEU A 168 -11.68 14.39 -12.40
C LEU A 168 -11.45 13.77 -13.79
N ALA A 169 -10.68 14.44 -14.65
CA ALA A 169 -10.38 13.95 -15.99
C ALA A 169 -9.66 12.61 -16.01
N SER A 170 -8.80 12.35 -15.02
CA SER A 170 -8.04 11.10 -14.91
C SER A 170 -8.79 9.97 -14.19
N GLN A 171 -9.95 10.22 -13.58
CA GLN A 171 -10.63 9.27 -12.71
C GLN A 171 -11.08 8.01 -13.46
N GLN A 172 -11.72 8.16 -14.59
CA GLN A 172 -12.22 7.03 -15.37
C GLN A 172 -11.08 6.08 -15.79
N MET A 173 -10.02 6.62 -16.40
CA MET A 173 -8.86 5.83 -16.81
C MET A 173 -8.21 5.09 -15.63
N ARG A 174 -8.07 5.75 -14.47
CA ARG A 174 -7.51 5.11 -13.27
C ARG A 174 -8.39 3.98 -12.77
N ARG A 175 -9.72 4.16 -12.81
CA ARG A 175 -10.67 3.14 -12.37
C ARG A 175 -10.69 1.94 -13.31
N GLU A 176 -10.61 2.18 -14.60
CA GLU A 176 -10.49 1.12 -15.61
C GLU A 176 -9.20 0.31 -15.39
N GLN A 177 -8.05 0.98 -15.24
CA GLN A 177 -6.78 0.30 -14.95
C GLN A 177 -6.78 -0.44 -13.61
N TYR A 178 -7.42 0.12 -12.58
CA TYR A 178 -7.62 -0.62 -11.33
C TYR A 178 -8.40 -1.91 -11.54
N LEU A 179 -9.53 -1.84 -12.21
CA LEU A 179 -10.39 -3.01 -12.46
C LEU A 179 -9.69 -4.07 -13.32
N GLN A 180 -8.91 -3.65 -14.29
CA GLN A 180 -8.25 -4.53 -15.26
C GLN A 180 -6.95 -5.15 -14.73
N TYR A 181 -6.13 -4.40 -13.98
CA TYR A 181 -4.76 -4.81 -13.67
C TYR A 181 -4.46 -4.95 -12.17
N TYR A 182 -5.19 -4.26 -11.31
CA TYR A 182 -4.89 -4.26 -9.87
C TYR A 182 -5.90 -5.04 -9.03
N LYS A 183 -7.17 -5.05 -9.42
CA LYS A 183 -8.26 -5.66 -8.64
C LYS A 183 -8.03 -7.15 -8.34
N GLU A 184 -7.36 -7.88 -9.22
CA GLU A 184 -7.04 -9.29 -8.98
C GLU A 184 -6.20 -9.52 -7.72
N THR A 185 -5.41 -8.49 -7.30
CA THR A 185 -4.58 -8.57 -6.09
C THR A 185 -5.43 -8.70 -4.82
N GLU A 186 -6.70 -8.27 -4.85
CA GLU A 186 -7.61 -8.39 -3.70
C GLU A 186 -7.80 -9.85 -3.27
N SER A 187 -7.81 -10.79 -4.23
CA SER A 187 -8.01 -12.22 -3.96
C SER A 187 -6.80 -12.89 -3.28
N LYS A 188 -5.63 -12.25 -3.33
CA LYS A 188 -4.37 -12.76 -2.72
C LYS A 188 -4.25 -12.40 -1.25
N ALA A 189 -5.07 -11.46 -0.75
CA ALA A 189 -5.00 -10.99 0.63
C ALA A 189 -5.57 -11.99 1.62
N ASP A 190 -4.93 -12.11 2.80
CA ASP A 190 -5.47 -12.87 3.92
C ASP A 190 -6.68 -12.16 4.55
N ILE A 191 -6.65 -10.83 4.54
CA ILE A 191 -7.73 -9.97 5.03
C ILE A 191 -8.07 -8.95 3.95
N LEU A 192 -9.33 -8.95 3.51
CA LEU A 192 -9.84 -7.95 2.57
C LEU A 192 -10.77 -6.96 3.30
N ILE A 193 -10.48 -5.67 3.17
CA ILE A 193 -11.21 -4.60 3.89
C ILE A 193 -11.87 -3.66 2.88
N ASN A 194 -13.20 -3.58 2.97
CA ASN A 194 -14.00 -2.60 2.24
C ASN A 194 -14.17 -1.34 3.10
N GLN A 195 -13.69 -0.21 2.61
CA GLN A 195 -13.85 1.11 3.24
C GLN A 195 -14.78 2.05 2.47
N SER A 196 -15.66 1.53 1.62
CA SER A 196 -16.65 2.34 0.93
C SER A 196 -17.61 3.03 1.90
N ASN A 197 -18.00 4.26 1.57
CA ASN A 197 -19.00 5.03 2.32
C ASN A 197 -18.67 5.19 3.83
N ASN A 198 -17.36 5.35 4.14
CA ASN A 198 -16.85 5.46 5.52
C ASN A 198 -17.20 4.26 6.44
N LYS A 199 -17.54 3.12 5.86
CA LYS A 199 -17.72 1.86 6.59
C LYS A 199 -16.41 1.09 6.63
N PHE A 200 -16.16 0.35 7.71
CA PHE A 200 -15.05 -0.58 7.84
C PHE A 200 -15.61 -2.00 7.86
N GLN A 201 -15.56 -2.68 6.74
CA GLN A 201 -16.12 -4.03 6.59
C GLN A 201 -15.00 -5.01 6.24
N ILE A 202 -14.79 -5.99 7.09
CA ILE A 202 -13.83 -7.06 6.87
C ILE A 202 -14.52 -8.17 6.10
N LYS A 203 -13.94 -8.54 4.97
CA LYS A 203 -14.22 -9.76 4.23
C LYS A 203 -13.01 -10.64 4.40
N THR A 204 -13.08 -11.64 5.26
CA THR A 204 -12.02 -12.64 5.40
C THR A 204 -12.15 -13.63 4.25
N ASN A 205 -11.09 -13.78 3.45
CA ASN A 205 -10.90 -15.02 2.71
C ASN A 205 -10.46 -16.06 3.75
N ILE A 206 -11.43 -16.71 4.37
CA ILE A 206 -11.15 -17.94 5.12
C ILE A 206 -11.05 -19.03 4.05
N ILE A 207 -9.84 -19.40 3.68
CA ILE A 207 -9.54 -20.72 3.13
C ILE A 207 -9.15 -21.59 4.30
#